data_f12a50289d7af232eec3848075f959b8
#
_entry.id   f12a50289d7af232eec3848075f959b8
#
_cell.length_a   1.000
_cell.length_b   1.000
_cell.length_c   1.000
_cell.angle_alpha   90.00
_cell.angle_beta   90.00
_cell.angle_gamma   90.00
#
_symmetry.space_group_name_H-M   'P 1'
#
loop_
_entity.id
_entity.type
_entity.pdbx_description
1 polymer ?
#
loop_
_entity_poly.entity_id
_entity_poly.type
_entity_poly.pdbx_seq_one_letter_code
_entity_poly.pdbx_strand_id
1 'polypeptide(L)'
;MQNQQATTPLQQEGPLISFIVTTYNMPTELLRECLESIGALGLKDEECEIVLVDDGSEVTPLAELSDWQDRLVYLRQQNCGLSVARNNGLRIARGRYVQFVDADDCLLSTTYSECLKWAAEHDADIMLFALNKGRGAKDKGADDIAVNGPMTGAAYLHNNNLRASACGYLFKRLMLDNLRFTPGIYHEDEEFTPLLLLKADQLYYTDAEAYFYRQRSESITHQADETHTRKRLEDMRNIIYRLQKTSATIPEGERVALSRRVAQLSMDYLYQTIKLTHSKEALNAAIKHLEVAGLFPLPDKSYSKKYSMFRRLVGNAAGRRLLLMTI
;
A
#
# COMPACT_ATOMS: atom_id res chain seq x y z
N MET A 1 41.92 -19.30 -27.56
CA MET A 1 40.92 -18.28 -27.90
C MET A 1 39.56 -18.87 -27.57
N GLN A 2 39.04 -18.62 -26.36
CA GLN A 2 37.71 -19.03 -25.95
C GLN A 2 36.75 -17.86 -26.17
N ASN A 3 35.80 -18.05 -27.09
CA ASN A 3 34.71 -17.14 -27.34
C ASN A 3 33.83 -17.07 -26.10
N GLN A 4 33.90 -15.99 -25.33
CA GLN A 4 32.84 -15.60 -24.39
C GLN A 4 31.71 -15.02 -25.25
N GLN A 5 30.69 -15.86 -25.49
CA GLN A 5 29.39 -15.39 -25.95
C GLN A 5 28.76 -14.59 -24.80
N ALA A 6 28.67 -13.28 -24.98
CA ALA A 6 27.86 -12.42 -24.15
C ALA A 6 26.39 -12.89 -24.27
N THR A 7 25.86 -13.44 -23.20
CA THR A 7 24.43 -13.73 -23.09
C THR A 7 23.69 -12.42 -23.09
N THR A 8 23.06 -12.08 -24.21
CA THR A 8 22.08 -10.98 -24.31
C THR A 8 21.01 -11.23 -23.26
N PRO A 9 20.69 -10.25 -22.38
CA PRO A 9 19.59 -10.40 -21.45
C PRO A 9 18.33 -10.72 -22.25
N LEU A 10 17.57 -11.75 -21.83
CA LEU A 10 16.25 -12.05 -22.36
C LEU A 10 15.43 -10.74 -22.29
N GLN A 11 15.15 -10.15 -23.44
CA GLN A 11 14.22 -9.03 -23.53
C GLN A 11 12.89 -9.54 -22.95
N GLN A 12 12.46 -8.96 -21.82
CA GLN A 12 11.15 -9.28 -21.25
C GLN A 12 10.11 -8.81 -22.29
N GLU A 13 9.44 -9.77 -22.91
CA GLU A 13 8.30 -9.49 -23.79
C GLU A 13 7.16 -8.91 -22.92
N GLY A 14 6.85 -7.64 -23.08
CA GLY A 14 5.75 -6.95 -22.39
C GLY A 14 6.05 -5.48 -22.07
N PRO A 15 5.05 -4.74 -21.63
CA PRO A 15 5.20 -3.32 -21.29
C PRO A 15 6.15 -3.13 -20.08
N LEU A 16 6.75 -1.94 -20.00
CA LEU A 16 7.59 -1.55 -18.86
C LEU A 16 6.76 -1.55 -17.57
N ILE A 17 5.53 -1.05 -17.62
CA ILE A 17 4.67 -0.92 -16.43
C ILE A 17 3.20 -1.23 -16.73
N SER A 18 2.54 -1.87 -15.75
CA SER A 18 1.09 -2.02 -15.69
C SER A 18 0.53 -1.14 -14.58
N PHE A 19 -0.33 -0.19 -14.93
CA PHE A 19 -1.14 0.55 -13.97
C PHE A 19 -2.44 -0.23 -13.73
N ILE A 20 -2.67 -0.64 -12.48
CA ILE A 20 -3.91 -1.32 -12.09
C ILE A 20 -4.79 -0.29 -11.39
N VAL A 21 -5.83 0.15 -12.10
CA VAL A 21 -6.83 1.10 -11.61
C VAL A 21 -8.07 0.32 -11.18
N THR A 22 -8.46 0.44 -9.91
CA THR A 22 -9.69 -0.20 -9.41
C THR A 22 -10.78 0.83 -9.20
N THR A 23 -12.00 0.52 -9.68
CA THR A 23 -13.15 1.42 -9.61
C THR A 23 -14.41 0.70 -9.14
N TYR A 24 -15.24 1.41 -8.37
CA TYR A 24 -16.58 0.98 -7.97
C TYR A 24 -17.46 2.20 -7.73
N ASN A 25 -18.49 2.39 -8.53
CA ASN A 25 -19.42 3.55 -8.48
C ASN A 25 -18.67 4.90 -8.35
N MET A 26 -17.53 5.02 -9.05
CA MET A 26 -16.72 6.22 -9.03
C MET A 26 -17.30 7.24 -10.03
N PRO A 27 -17.41 8.54 -9.65
CA PRO A 27 -17.73 9.58 -10.62
C PRO A 27 -16.74 9.55 -11.79
N THR A 28 -17.27 9.58 -13.01
CA THR A 28 -16.45 9.39 -14.23
C THR A 28 -15.43 10.50 -14.40
N GLU A 29 -15.71 11.70 -13.92
CA GLU A 29 -14.79 12.84 -13.95
C GLU A 29 -13.50 12.54 -13.15
N LEU A 30 -13.63 11.91 -11.97
CA LEU A 30 -12.49 11.55 -11.15
C LEU A 30 -11.67 10.42 -11.79
N LEU A 31 -12.36 9.42 -12.31
CA LEU A 31 -11.71 8.33 -13.03
C LEU A 31 -10.99 8.85 -14.28
N ARG A 32 -11.58 9.83 -14.99
CA ARG A 32 -10.93 10.49 -16.13
C ARG A 32 -9.69 11.24 -15.71
N GLU A 33 -9.73 12.05 -14.63
CA GLU A 33 -8.55 12.74 -14.09
C GLU A 33 -7.43 11.74 -13.72
N CYS A 34 -7.80 10.60 -13.14
CA CYS A 34 -6.87 9.51 -12.83
C CYS A 34 -6.18 9.00 -14.11
N LEU A 35 -6.95 8.63 -15.14
CA LEU A 35 -6.43 8.12 -16.42
C LEU A 35 -5.59 9.17 -17.15
N GLU A 36 -6.02 10.44 -17.17
CA GLU A 36 -5.28 11.55 -17.76
C GLU A 36 -3.92 11.75 -17.08
N SER A 37 -3.84 11.57 -15.75
CA SER A 37 -2.58 11.66 -15.01
C SER A 37 -1.59 10.56 -15.42
N ILE A 38 -2.08 9.36 -15.73
CA ILE A 38 -1.30 8.25 -16.29
C ILE A 38 -0.88 8.58 -17.73
N GLY A 39 -1.81 9.07 -18.55
CA GLY A 39 -1.51 9.49 -19.92
C GLY A 39 -0.48 10.61 -20.01
N ALA A 40 -0.44 11.49 -19.02
CA ALA A 40 0.53 12.60 -18.94
C ALA A 40 1.98 12.15 -18.66
N LEU A 41 2.23 10.85 -18.36
CA LEU A 41 3.59 10.31 -18.23
C LEU A 41 4.34 10.26 -19.58
N GLY A 42 3.65 10.37 -20.70
CA GLY A 42 4.25 10.35 -22.04
C GLY A 42 4.84 9.00 -22.44
N LEU A 43 4.45 7.91 -21.78
CA LEU A 43 4.86 6.56 -22.14
C LEU A 43 4.18 6.14 -23.45
N LYS A 44 4.89 5.38 -24.29
CA LYS A 44 4.31 4.80 -25.50
C LYS A 44 3.37 3.66 -25.17
N ASP A 45 2.45 3.31 -26.07
CA ASP A 45 1.49 2.24 -25.86
C ASP A 45 2.14 0.86 -25.61
N GLU A 46 3.31 0.61 -26.22
CA GLU A 46 4.07 -0.61 -25.95
C GLU A 46 4.83 -0.62 -24.61
N GLU A 47 5.03 0.55 -23.98
CA GLU A 47 5.70 0.70 -22.69
C GLU A 47 4.75 0.65 -21.50
N CYS A 48 3.45 0.89 -21.73
CA CYS A 48 2.46 1.06 -20.67
C CYS A 48 1.18 0.28 -20.98
N GLU A 49 0.67 -0.44 -20.01
CA GLU A 49 -0.72 -0.92 -20.05
C GLU A 49 -1.51 -0.37 -18.87
N ILE A 50 -2.78 -0.05 -19.09
CA ILE A 50 -3.70 0.39 -18.05
C ILE A 50 -4.78 -0.69 -17.90
N VAL A 51 -4.76 -1.36 -16.75
CA VAL A 51 -5.74 -2.39 -16.38
C VAL A 51 -6.80 -1.74 -15.52
N LEU A 52 -7.96 -1.42 -16.10
CA LEU A 52 -9.10 -0.87 -15.39
C LEU A 52 -10.00 -2.01 -14.90
N VAL A 53 -10.08 -2.19 -13.58
CA VAL A 53 -10.93 -3.21 -12.95
C VAL A 53 -12.15 -2.55 -12.32
N ASP A 54 -13.32 -2.78 -12.92
CA ASP A 54 -14.64 -2.36 -12.42
C ASP A 54 -15.21 -3.45 -11.51
N ASP A 55 -15.24 -3.15 -10.21
CA ASP A 55 -15.75 -4.07 -9.17
C ASP A 55 -17.30 -4.06 -9.09
N GLY A 56 -17.96 -4.08 -10.25
CA GLY A 56 -19.41 -4.22 -10.33
C GLY A 56 -20.18 -2.93 -10.12
N SER A 57 -19.70 -1.81 -10.66
CA SER A 57 -20.42 -0.53 -10.63
C SER A 57 -21.84 -0.67 -11.23
N GLU A 58 -22.81 0.07 -10.68
CA GLU A 58 -24.18 0.08 -11.15
C GLU A 58 -24.25 0.52 -12.63
N VAL A 59 -23.50 1.57 -12.96
CA VAL A 59 -23.32 2.04 -14.33
C VAL A 59 -21.87 1.81 -14.74
N THR A 60 -21.65 1.17 -15.89
CA THR A 60 -20.31 0.97 -16.43
C THR A 60 -19.67 2.28 -16.84
N PRO A 61 -18.43 2.58 -16.43
CA PRO A 61 -17.77 3.81 -16.85
C PRO A 61 -17.34 3.83 -18.31
N LEU A 62 -17.32 2.67 -19.00
CA LEU A 62 -16.82 2.57 -20.38
C LEU A 62 -17.53 3.46 -21.41
N ALA A 63 -18.84 3.67 -21.24
CA ALA A 63 -19.60 4.50 -22.19
C ALA A 63 -19.10 5.95 -22.21
N GLU A 64 -18.67 6.45 -21.04
CA GLU A 64 -18.16 7.81 -20.88
C GLU A 64 -16.64 7.94 -21.08
N LEU A 65 -15.95 6.79 -21.23
CA LEU A 65 -14.52 6.68 -21.49
C LEU A 65 -14.24 6.17 -22.91
N SER A 66 -15.09 6.51 -23.87
CA SER A 66 -14.96 6.02 -25.24
C SER A 66 -13.64 6.39 -25.93
N ASP A 67 -13.05 7.52 -25.55
CA ASP A 67 -11.74 8.01 -25.98
C ASP A 67 -10.55 7.24 -25.38
N TRP A 68 -10.82 6.41 -24.36
CA TRP A 68 -9.81 5.58 -23.69
C TRP A 68 -9.91 4.09 -24.06
N GLN A 69 -10.96 3.64 -24.72
CA GLN A 69 -11.26 2.21 -24.92
C GLN A 69 -10.10 1.42 -25.53
N ASP A 70 -9.41 1.97 -26.51
CA ASP A 70 -8.30 1.30 -27.20
C ASP A 70 -7.01 1.24 -26.33
N ARG A 71 -6.95 2.02 -25.26
CA ARG A 71 -5.81 2.11 -24.35
C ARG A 71 -6.00 1.36 -23.04
N LEU A 72 -7.21 0.80 -22.81
CA LEU A 72 -7.56 0.13 -21.56
C LEU A 72 -7.70 -1.37 -21.76
N VAL A 73 -7.11 -2.13 -20.85
CA VAL A 73 -7.51 -3.52 -20.61
C VAL A 73 -8.62 -3.48 -19.56
N TYR A 74 -9.88 -3.53 -20.01
CA TYR A 74 -11.03 -3.43 -19.13
C TYR A 74 -11.48 -4.79 -18.62
N LEU A 75 -11.59 -4.92 -17.30
CA LEU A 75 -12.14 -6.10 -16.62
C LEU A 75 -13.29 -5.68 -15.72
N ARG A 76 -14.50 -6.23 -15.94
CA ARG A 76 -15.62 -6.08 -15.02
C ARG A 76 -15.86 -7.37 -14.26
N GLN A 77 -16.06 -7.27 -12.95
CA GLN A 77 -16.42 -8.38 -12.07
C GLN A 77 -17.69 -8.06 -11.26
N GLN A 78 -18.29 -9.08 -10.65
CA GLN A 78 -19.28 -8.85 -9.60
C GLN A 78 -18.58 -8.19 -8.41
N ASN A 79 -19.25 -7.28 -7.69
CA ASN A 79 -18.66 -6.64 -6.53
C ASN A 79 -18.20 -7.67 -5.50
N CYS A 80 -16.88 -7.73 -5.32
CA CYS A 80 -16.18 -8.63 -4.39
C CYS A 80 -15.18 -7.87 -3.51
N GLY A 81 -15.13 -6.55 -3.62
CA GLY A 81 -14.28 -5.66 -2.85
C GLY A 81 -12.89 -5.42 -3.43
N LEU A 82 -12.25 -4.37 -2.93
CA LEU A 82 -10.98 -3.82 -3.42
C LEU A 82 -9.86 -4.87 -3.55
N SER A 83 -9.70 -5.73 -2.53
CA SER A 83 -8.68 -6.80 -2.55
C SER A 83 -8.83 -7.74 -3.74
N VAL A 84 -10.08 -8.14 -4.07
CA VAL A 84 -10.35 -9.04 -5.20
C VAL A 84 -10.12 -8.31 -6.52
N ALA A 85 -10.54 -7.06 -6.62
CA ALA A 85 -10.32 -6.23 -7.80
C ALA A 85 -8.82 -6.06 -8.10
N ARG A 86 -8.01 -5.70 -7.09
CA ARG A 86 -6.54 -5.60 -7.23
C ARG A 86 -5.92 -6.96 -7.60
N ASN A 87 -6.35 -8.05 -6.99
CA ASN A 87 -5.87 -9.41 -7.32
C ASN A 87 -6.20 -9.82 -8.75
N ASN A 88 -7.37 -9.46 -9.26
CA ASN A 88 -7.75 -9.72 -10.64
C ASN A 88 -6.94 -8.86 -11.62
N GLY A 89 -6.68 -7.60 -11.29
CA GLY A 89 -5.75 -6.75 -12.03
C GLY A 89 -4.35 -7.37 -12.10
N LEU A 90 -3.81 -7.84 -10.97
CA LEU A 90 -2.51 -8.53 -10.92
C LEU A 90 -2.44 -9.78 -11.79
N ARG A 91 -3.56 -10.50 -11.97
CA ARG A 91 -3.63 -11.71 -12.78
C ARG A 91 -3.45 -11.46 -14.27
N ILE A 92 -3.89 -10.30 -14.76
CA ILE A 92 -3.85 -9.93 -16.17
C ILE A 92 -2.73 -8.96 -16.53
N ALA A 93 -2.15 -8.29 -15.52
CA ALA A 93 -1.00 -7.39 -15.69
C ALA A 93 0.21 -8.12 -16.30
N ARG A 94 0.83 -7.53 -17.33
CA ARG A 94 1.98 -8.08 -18.08
C ARG A 94 3.25 -7.26 -17.89
N GLY A 95 3.14 -6.03 -17.38
CA GLY A 95 4.24 -5.12 -17.20
C GLY A 95 5.37 -5.71 -16.34
N ARG A 96 6.60 -5.27 -16.61
CA ARG A 96 7.75 -5.55 -15.75
C ARG A 96 7.50 -5.02 -14.34
N TYR A 97 6.99 -3.80 -14.25
CA TYR A 97 6.55 -3.17 -13.01
C TYR A 97 5.03 -3.15 -12.90
N VAL A 98 4.55 -3.01 -11.67
CA VAL A 98 3.13 -2.79 -11.36
C VAL A 98 3.01 -1.57 -10.45
N GLN A 99 2.01 -0.74 -10.72
CA GLN A 99 1.55 0.36 -9.89
C GLN A 99 0.05 0.24 -9.67
N PHE A 100 -0.39 0.25 -8.42
CA PHE A 100 -1.80 0.42 -8.11
C PHE A 100 -2.16 1.91 -8.08
N VAL A 101 -3.30 2.26 -8.65
CA VAL A 101 -3.84 3.61 -8.62
C VAL A 101 -5.31 3.52 -8.23
N ASP A 102 -5.71 4.23 -7.18
CA ASP A 102 -7.12 4.33 -6.81
C ASP A 102 -7.82 5.31 -7.76
N ALA A 103 -9.05 5.00 -8.18
CA ALA A 103 -9.74 5.71 -9.26
C ALA A 103 -10.08 7.18 -8.98
N ASP A 104 -9.97 7.62 -7.73
CA ASP A 104 -10.15 9.02 -7.32
C ASP A 104 -8.84 9.79 -7.09
N ASP A 105 -7.70 9.13 -7.32
CA ASP A 105 -6.37 9.68 -7.13
C ASP A 105 -5.68 9.99 -8.47
N CYS A 106 -4.52 10.65 -8.42
CA CYS A 106 -3.72 10.97 -9.61
C CYS A 106 -2.23 10.72 -9.37
N LEU A 107 -1.49 10.42 -10.43
CA LEU A 107 -0.04 10.48 -10.43
C LEU A 107 0.41 11.95 -10.56
N LEU A 108 1.47 12.32 -9.86
CA LEU A 108 2.18 13.57 -10.12
C LEU A 108 3.22 13.28 -11.21
N SER A 109 2.81 13.50 -12.45
CA SER A 109 3.42 12.89 -13.63
C SER A 109 4.90 13.17 -13.79
N THR A 110 5.38 14.38 -13.52
CA THR A 110 6.81 14.72 -13.60
C THR A 110 7.64 13.92 -12.60
N THR A 111 7.27 13.97 -11.31
CA THR A 111 7.99 13.25 -10.25
C THR A 111 7.86 11.74 -10.40
N TYR A 112 6.66 11.26 -10.80
CA TYR A 112 6.44 9.83 -11.00
C TYR A 112 7.27 9.27 -12.16
N SER A 113 7.39 10.01 -13.27
CA SER A 113 8.23 9.63 -14.42
C SER A 113 9.70 9.46 -14.01
N GLU A 114 10.24 10.35 -13.17
CA GLU A 114 11.60 10.21 -12.63
C GLU A 114 11.73 8.98 -11.72
N CYS A 115 10.72 8.68 -10.87
CA CYS A 115 10.73 7.46 -10.07
C CYS A 115 10.73 6.19 -10.93
N LEU A 116 9.90 6.15 -11.98
CA LEU A 116 9.82 5.01 -12.90
C LEU A 116 11.11 4.83 -13.69
N LYS A 117 11.68 5.92 -14.21
CA LYS A 117 12.95 5.92 -14.91
C LYS A 117 14.07 5.40 -14.01
N TRP A 118 14.17 5.93 -12.78
CA TRP A 118 15.14 5.44 -11.79
C TRP A 118 15.00 3.94 -11.54
N ALA A 119 13.77 3.48 -11.31
CA ALA A 119 13.50 2.06 -11.08
C ALA A 119 13.93 1.19 -12.27
N ALA A 120 13.67 1.64 -13.49
CA ALA A 120 14.03 0.91 -14.71
C ALA A 120 15.54 0.84 -14.94
N GLU A 121 16.26 1.97 -14.73
CA GLU A 121 17.70 2.09 -14.92
C GLU A 121 18.52 1.31 -13.89
N HIS A 122 18.01 1.23 -12.63
CA HIS A 122 18.70 0.55 -11.54
C HIS A 122 18.17 -0.86 -11.27
N ASP A 123 17.29 -1.36 -12.12
CA ASP A 123 16.62 -2.67 -11.93
C ASP A 123 16.01 -2.83 -10.53
N ALA A 124 15.39 -1.76 -10.01
CA ALA A 124 14.82 -1.75 -8.68
C ALA A 124 13.72 -2.81 -8.53
N ASP A 125 13.72 -3.53 -7.41
CA ASP A 125 12.63 -4.43 -7.05
C ASP A 125 11.40 -3.63 -6.62
N ILE A 126 11.64 -2.60 -5.81
CA ILE A 126 10.61 -1.66 -5.33
C ILE A 126 11.17 -0.23 -5.34
N MET A 127 10.37 0.72 -5.81
CA MET A 127 10.61 2.14 -5.67
C MET A 127 9.47 2.77 -4.86
N LEU A 128 9.76 3.18 -3.63
CA LEU A 128 8.81 3.87 -2.74
C LEU A 128 8.92 5.38 -2.95
N PHE A 129 7.79 6.07 -2.85
CA PHE A 129 7.70 7.53 -2.94
C PHE A 129 6.68 8.11 -1.96
N ALA A 130 6.74 9.42 -1.73
CA ALA A 130 5.80 10.10 -0.85
C ALA A 130 4.45 10.34 -1.53
N LEU A 131 3.38 10.36 -0.68
CA LEU A 131 2.03 10.70 -1.11
C LEU A 131 1.73 12.15 -0.74
N ASN A 132 1.34 12.95 -1.72
CA ASN A 132 0.77 14.28 -1.50
C ASN A 132 -0.66 14.14 -0.98
N LYS A 133 -0.95 14.68 0.21
CA LYS A 133 -2.29 14.73 0.81
C LYS A 133 -2.79 16.16 0.80
N GLY A 134 -3.17 16.65 -0.35
CA GLY A 134 -3.64 18.01 -0.53
C GLY A 134 -5.07 18.11 -1.01
N ARG A 135 -5.53 19.35 -1.22
CA ARG A 135 -6.81 19.67 -1.86
C ARG A 135 -6.71 19.84 -3.37
N GLY A 136 -5.54 19.64 -3.96
CA GLY A 136 -5.30 19.72 -5.40
C GLY A 136 -3.98 19.05 -5.77
N ALA A 137 -3.98 18.35 -6.89
CA ALA A 137 -2.79 17.78 -7.50
C ALA A 137 -1.92 18.95 -8.02
N LYS A 138 -0.89 19.32 -7.27
CA LYS A 138 0.12 20.26 -7.75
C LYS A 138 1.40 19.46 -7.93
N ASP A 139 1.66 19.10 -9.17
CA ASP A 139 2.97 18.61 -9.58
C ASP A 139 3.95 19.80 -9.51
N LYS A 140 4.85 19.76 -8.55
CA LYS A 140 5.83 20.84 -8.37
C LYS A 140 7.02 20.70 -9.31
N GLY A 141 7.04 19.61 -10.11
CA GLY A 141 8.15 19.25 -10.95
C GLY A 141 9.42 18.99 -10.12
N ALA A 142 10.01 17.84 -10.22
CA ALA A 142 11.34 17.59 -9.70
C ALA A 142 12.16 17.05 -10.86
N ASP A 143 12.98 17.90 -11.44
CA ASP A 143 13.91 17.50 -12.51
C ASP A 143 15.03 16.57 -11.97
N ASP A 144 15.16 16.49 -10.63
CA ASP A 144 16.11 15.62 -9.94
C ASP A 144 15.54 15.23 -8.57
N ILE A 145 15.29 13.92 -8.39
CA ILE A 145 14.77 13.37 -7.12
C ILE A 145 15.91 12.76 -6.31
N ALA A 146 16.02 13.16 -5.04
CA ALA A 146 16.94 12.48 -4.11
C ALA A 146 16.45 11.07 -3.81
N VAL A 147 17.20 10.06 -4.24
CA VAL A 147 16.85 8.64 -4.03
C VAL A 147 17.82 8.01 -3.05
N ASN A 148 17.27 7.27 -2.11
CA ASN A 148 17.99 6.49 -1.12
C ASN A 148 17.93 5.00 -1.49
N GLY A 149 19.01 4.26 -1.28
CA GLY A 149 19.15 2.85 -1.60
C GLY A 149 20.41 2.58 -2.39
N PRO A 150 20.65 1.36 -2.89
CA PRO A 150 19.79 0.20 -2.66
C PRO A 150 19.86 -0.32 -1.22
N MET A 151 18.80 -0.95 -0.77
CA MET A 151 18.76 -1.71 0.48
C MET A 151 17.76 -2.86 0.37
N THR A 152 17.85 -3.85 1.28
CA THR A 152 16.82 -4.89 1.35
C THR A 152 15.54 -4.34 1.98
N GLY A 153 14.38 -4.91 1.63
CA GLY A 153 13.13 -4.52 2.25
C GLY A 153 13.09 -4.78 3.76
N ALA A 154 13.81 -5.82 4.23
CA ALA A 154 14.00 -6.06 5.66
C ALA A 154 14.77 -4.91 6.34
N ALA A 155 15.83 -4.40 5.71
CA ALA A 155 16.58 -3.25 6.23
C ALA A 155 15.71 -1.98 6.25
N TYR A 156 14.90 -1.76 5.20
CA TYR A 156 13.94 -0.65 5.17
C TYR A 156 12.94 -0.73 6.32
N LEU A 157 12.26 -1.87 6.48
CA LEU A 157 11.27 -2.09 7.55
C LEU A 157 11.88 -2.00 8.95
N HIS A 158 13.16 -2.41 9.11
CA HIS A 158 13.86 -2.31 10.38
C HIS A 158 14.15 -0.85 10.76
N ASN A 159 14.49 0.00 9.80
CA ASN A 159 14.97 1.35 10.06
C ASN A 159 13.88 2.43 9.92
N ASN A 160 12.83 2.18 9.11
CA ASN A 160 11.83 3.17 8.78
C ASN A 160 10.44 2.83 9.36
N ASN A 161 9.62 3.85 9.54
CA ASN A 161 8.21 3.68 9.89
C ASN A 161 7.41 3.53 8.59
N LEU A 162 6.98 2.30 8.32
CA LEU A 162 6.20 2.02 7.13
C LEU A 162 4.83 2.69 7.23
N ARG A 163 4.48 3.43 6.18
CA ARG A 163 3.12 3.78 5.85
C ARG A 163 2.65 2.80 4.79
N ALA A 164 1.91 1.78 5.20
CA ALA A 164 1.37 0.83 4.26
C ALA A 164 0.28 1.52 3.41
N SER A 165 0.53 1.60 2.11
CA SER A 165 -0.39 2.07 1.09
C SER A 165 0.00 1.39 -0.20
N ALA A 166 -0.90 0.61 -0.79
CA ALA A 166 -0.61 -0.10 -2.04
C ALA A 166 -0.26 0.85 -3.20
N CYS A 167 -0.69 2.12 -3.11
CA CYS A 167 -0.45 3.14 -4.12
C CYS A 167 0.87 3.90 -3.94
N GLY A 168 1.59 3.71 -2.81
CA GLY A 168 2.79 4.47 -2.46
C GLY A 168 4.10 3.95 -3.05
N TYR A 169 4.05 3.03 -3.99
CA TYR A 169 5.22 2.42 -4.61
C TYR A 169 4.89 1.72 -5.92
N LEU A 170 5.88 1.63 -6.79
CA LEU A 170 5.89 0.67 -7.89
C LEU A 170 6.81 -0.50 -7.55
N PHE A 171 6.55 -1.68 -8.11
CA PHE A 171 7.31 -2.88 -7.80
C PHE A 171 7.41 -3.83 -9.00
N LYS A 172 8.47 -4.65 -9.07
CA LYS A 172 8.61 -5.71 -10.06
C LYS A 172 7.50 -6.76 -9.90
N ARG A 173 6.73 -7.01 -10.95
CA ARG A 173 5.64 -7.98 -10.95
C ARG A 173 6.07 -9.40 -10.55
N LEU A 174 7.26 -9.81 -10.95
CA LEU A 174 7.79 -11.14 -10.66
C LEU A 174 8.06 -11.40 -9.16
N MET A 175 8.16 -10.35 -8.33
CA MET A 175 8.31 -10.50 -6.89
C MET A 175 7.08 -11.08 -6.19
N LEU A 176 5.92 -11.00 -6.83
CA LEU A 176 4.66 -11.40 -6.19
C LEU A 176 4.64 -12.88 -5.83
N ASP A 177 5.18 -13.76 -6.66
CA ASP A 177 4.93 -15.19 -6.55
C ASP A 177 3.43 -15.46 -6.29
N ASN A 178 3.16 -16.03 -5.10
CA ASN A 178 1.79 -16.30 -4.63
C ASN A 178 1.22 -15.22 -3.70
N LEU A 179 1.95 -14.09 -3.47
CA LEU A 179 1.45 -13.03 -2.60
C LEU A 179 0.25 -12.33 -3.25
N ARG A 180 -0.84 -12.25 -2.52
CA ARG A 180 -2.09 -11.62 -2.94
C ARG A 180 -2.71 -10.88 -1.76
N PHE A 181 -3.54 -9.89 -2.06
CA PHE A 181 -4.37 -9.24 -1.05
C PHE A 181 -5.38 -10.22 -0.46
N THR A 182 -5.55 -10.21 0.85
CA THR A 182 -6.57 -11.03 1.53
C THR A 182 -7.97 -10.45 1.22
N PRO A 183 -8.88 -11.25 0.63
CA PRO A 183 -10.23 -10.76 0.29
C PRO A 183 -11.08 -10.41 1.52
N GLY A 184 -11.97 -9.44 1.38
CA GLY A 184 -13.03 -9.14 2.33
C GLY A 184 -12.59 -8.52 3.65
N ILE A 185 -11.37 -7.99 3.74
CA ILE A 185 -10.85 -7.30 4.92
C ILE A 185 -10.64 -5.81 4.66
N TYR A 186 -10.75 -5.02 5.72
CA TYR A 186 -10.23 -3.65 5.75
C TYR A 186 -8.73 -3.65 6.04
N HIS A 187 -8.01 -2.62 5.57
CA HIS A 187 -6.57 -2.45 5.80
C HIS A 187 -5.72 -3.59 5.17
N GLU A 188 -6.14 -4.08 4.00
CA GLU A 188 -5.47 -5.14 3.25
C GLU A 188 -4.02 -4.80 2.88
N ASP A 189 -3.74 -3.50 2.74
CA ASP A 189 -2.41 -2.95 2.48
C ASP A 189 -1.46 -3.11 3.68
N GLU A 190 -1.98 -3.08 4.91
CA GLU A 190 -1.20 -3.30 6.15
C GLU A 190 -0.65 -4.73 6.26
N GLU A 191 -1.26 -5.67 5.55
CA GLU A 191 -0.76 -7.04 5.43
C GLU A 191 0.10 -7.22 4.19
N PHE A 192 -0.38 -6.78 3.02
CA PHE A 192 0.26 -7.00 1.73
C PHE A 192 1.61 -6.27 1.62
N THR A 193 1.64 -4.99 1.96
CA THR A 193 2.83 -4.15 1.75
C THR A 193 4.07 -4.65 2.52
N PRO A 194 4.04 -4.92 3.84
CA PRO A 194 5.23 -5.40 4.53
C PRO A 194 5.69 -6.76 4.01
N LEU A 195 4.79 -7.65 3.59
CA LEU A 195 5.15 -8.95 3.03
C LEU A 195 5.78 -8.81 1.64
N LEU A 196 5.31 -7.86 0.82
CA LEU A 196 5.94 -7.55 -0.47
C LEU A 196 7.34 -6.96 -0.26
N LEU A 197 7.48 -6.01 0.67
CA LEU A 197 8.77 -5.37 0.96
C LEU A 197 9.83 -6.41 1.37
N LEU A 198 9.49 -7.40 2.19
CA LEU A 198 10.43 -8.45 2.62
C LEU A 198 11.02 -9.27 1.46
N LYS A 199 10.39 -9.25 0.28
CA LYS A 199 10.89 -9.94 -0.92
C LYS A 199 11.89 -9.10 -1.73
N ALA A 200 12.11 -7.84 -1.37
CA ALA A 200 12.97 -6.93 -2.13
C ALA A 200 14.43 -7.00 -1.67
N ASP A 201 15.33 -7.23 -2.61
CA ASP A 201 16.77 -7.10 -2.44
C ASP A 201 17.27 -5.71 -2.88
N GLN A 202 16.60 -5.11 -3.86
CA GLN A 202 16.93 -3.81 -4.45
C GLN A 202 15.77 -2.83 -4.21
N LEU A 203 15.57 -2.40 -2.95
CA LEU A 203 14.61 -1.38 -2.59
C LEU A 203 15.25 -0.01 -2.64
N TYR A 204 14.55 0.92 -3.30
CA TYR A 204 14.86 2.35 -3.31
C TYR A 204 13.68 3.15 -2.77
N TYR A 205 13.94 4.33 -2.21
CA TYR A 205 12.89 5.23 -1.77
C TYR A 205 13.29 6.70 -1.90
N THR A 206 12.28 7.54 -2.05
CA THR A 206 12.40 9.00 -2.08
C THR A 206 11.32 9.65 -1.24
N ASP A 207 11.61 10.84 -0.69
CA ASP A 207 10.60 11.70 -0.05
C ASP A 207 9.89 12.63 -1.05
N ALA A 208 10.22 12.51 -2.36
CA ALA A 208 9.53 13.25 -3.41
C ALA A 208 8.08 12.75 -3.55
N GLU A 209 7.15 13.69 -3.66
CA GLU A 209 5.73 13.39 -3.82
C GLU A 209 5.43 13.01 -5.27
N ALA A 210 5.15 11.72 -5.54
CA ALA A 210 4.86 11.20 -6.88
C ALA A 210 3.40 10.78 -7.08
N TYR A 211 2.62 10.76 -6.02
CA TYR A 211 1.23 10.32 -6.01
C TYR A 211 0.36 11.31 -5.24
N PHE A 212 -0.74 11.76 -5.83
CA PHE A 212 -1.72 12.63 -5.19
C PHE A 212 -2.86 11.79 -4.63
N TYR A 213 -2.94 11.73 -3.30
CA TYR A 213 -4.02 11.09 -2.56
C TYR A 213 -5.14 12.10 -2.27
N ARG A 214 -6.28 11.93 -2.93
CA ARG A 214 -7.44 12.82 -2.80
C ARG A 214 -8.19 12.55 -1.49
N GLN A 215 -8.44 13.58 -0.73
CA GLN A 215 -9.28 13.49 0.46
C GLN A 215 -10.74 13.79 0.11
N ARG A 216 -11.61 12.77 0.24
CA ARG A 216 -13.05 12.88 0.00
C ARG A 216 -13.83 12.62 1.27
N SER A 217 -14.95 13.35 1.46
CA SER A 217 -15.89 13.11 2.58
C SER A 217 -16.58 11.76 2.49
N GLU A 218 -16.77 11.23 1.29
CA GLU A 218 -17.47 9.96 0.98
C GLU A 218 -16.52 8.74 0.92
N SER A 219 -15.27 8.90 1.33
CA SER A 219 -14.31 7.77 1.35
C SER A 219 -14.81 6.66 2.28
N ILE A 220 -14.59 5.39 1.87
CA ILE A 220 -14.87 4.18 2.67
C ILE A 220 -14.28 4.27 4.08
N THR A 221 -13.20 5.03 4.25
CA THR A 221 -12.56 5.27 5.54
C THR A 221 -13.39 6.13 6.51
N HIS A 222 -14.42 6.83 6.04
CA HIS A 222 -15.27 7.72 6.84
C HIS A 222 -16.62 7.11 7.28
N GLN A 223 -16.95 5.90 6.86
CA GLN A 223 -18.15 5.21 7.34
C GLN A 223 -17.97 4.81 8.81
N ALA A 224 -18.75 5.44 9.71
CA ALA A 224 -18.59 5.40 11.16
C ALA A 224 -19.78 4.76 11.89
N ASP A 225 -20.37 3.68 11.36
CA ASP A 225 -21.31 2.90 12.14
C ASP A 225 -20.61 1.82 13.00
N GLU A 226 -21.33 1.31 13.99
CA GLU A 226 -20.79 0.35 14.96
C GLU A 226 -20.34 -0.97 14.30
N THR A 227 -21.04 -1.43 13.26
CA THR A 227 -20.73 -2.68 12.56
C THR A 227 -19.44 -2.57 11.78
N HIS A 228 -19.27 -1.47 11.02
CA HIS A 228 -18.05 -1.17 10.29
C HIS A 228 -16.86 -0.97 11.24
N THR A 229 -17.07 -0.24 12.34
CA THR A 229 -16.04 -0.03 13.38
C THR A 229 -15.56 -1.37 13.95
N ARG A 230 -16.48 -2.25 14.35
CA ARG A 230 -16.15 -3.57 14.88
C ARG A 230 -15.37 -4.40 13.88
N LYS A 231 -15.85 -4.46 12.62
CA LYS A 231 -15.17 -5.21 11.56
C LYS A 231 -13.76 -4.68 11.29
N ARG A 232 -13.56 -3.36 11.20
CA ARG A 232 -12.23 -2.74 11.01
C ARG A 232 -11.25 -3.12 12.10
N LEU A 233 -11.66 -3.08 13.36
CA LEU A 233 -10.83 -3.47 14.50
C LEU A 233 -10.54 -4.98 14.50
N GLU A 234 -11.52 -5.80 14.14
CA GLU A 234 -11.34 -7.24 14.01
C GLU A 234 -10.37 -7.61 12.91
N ASP A 235 -10.51 -7.01 11.74
CA ASP A 235 -9.61 -7.23 10.59
C ASP A 235 -8.17 -6.81 10.94
N MET A 236 -7.98 -5.63 11.57
CA MET A 236 -6.67 -5.18 12.03
C MET A 236 -6.01 -6.17 13.02
N ARG A 237 -6.79 -6.68 14.00
CA ARG A 237 -6.31 -7.72 14.92
C ARG A 237 -5.90 -8.99 14.17
N ASN A 238 -6.70 -9.43 13.21
CA ASN A 238 -6.43 -10.63 12.43
C ASN A 238 -5.19 -10.47 11.54
N ILE A 239 -4.97 -9.28 10.96
CA ILE A 239 -3.74 -8.94 10.23
C ILE A 239 -2.52 -9.06 11.15
N ILE A 240 -2.58 -8.48 12.36
CA ILE A 240 -1.50 -8.57 13.34
C ILE A 240 -1.13 -10.02 13.63
N TYR A 241 -2.14 -10.88 13.85
CA TYR A 241 -1.91 -12.30 14.13
C TYR A 241 -1.31 -13.06 12.94
N ARG A 242 -1.76 -12.77 11.71
CA ARG A 242 -1.18 -13.39 10.51
C ARG A 242 0.27 -12.96 10.30
N LEU A 243 0.58 -11.67 10.45
CA LEU A 243 1.95 -11.17 10.34
C LEU A 243 2.86 -11.74 11.45
N GLN A 244 2.34 -11.87 12.69
CA GLN A 244 3.07 -12.52 13.78
C GLN A 244 3.38 -13.98 13.45
N LYS A 245 2.39 -14.72 12.95
CA LYS A 245 2.58 -16.12 12.53
C LYS A 245 3.62 -16.23 11.41
N THR A 246 3.56 -15.35 10.41
CA THR A 246 4.56 -15.30 9.35
C THR A 246 5.94 -14.98 9.90
N SER A 247 6.06 -14.03 10.84
CA SER A 247 7.36 -13.67 11.43
C SER A 247 8.05 -14.84 12.15
N ALA A 248 7.29 -15.82 12.63
CA ALA A 248 7.84 -17.00 13.29
C ALA A 248 8.47 -18.01 12.32
N THR A 249 8.20 -17.90 11.01
CA THR A 249 8.60 -18.91 9.99
C THR A 249 9.64 -18.40 9.00
N ILE A 250 10.01 -17.14 9.05
CA ILE A 250 10.96 -16.49 8.13
C ILE A 250 12.35 -16.31 8.78
N PRO A 251 13.42 -16.07 7.99
CA PRO A 251 14.77 -15.86 8.47
C PRO A 251 14.89 -14.73 9.51
N GLU A 252 15.95 -14.75 10.32
CA GLU A 252 16.06 -13.86 11.49
C GLU A 252 16.03 -12.37 11.14
N GLY A 253 16.73 -11.93 10.11
CA GLY A 253 16.75 -10.51 9.69
C GLY A 253 15.37 -9.99 9.32
N GLU A 254 14.63 -10.78 8.53
CA GLU A 254 13.26 -10.48 8.12
C GLU A 254 12.29 -10.57 9.30
N ARG A 255 12.48 -11.57 10.18
CA ARG A 255 11.70 -11.75 11.41
C ARG A 255 11.78 -10.52 12.32
N VAL A 256 12.98 -9.99 12.55
CA VAL A 256 13.17 -8.78 13.37
C VAL A 256 12.45 -7.58 12.76
N ALA A 257 12.56 -7.40 11.44
CA ALA A 257 11.90 -6.34 10.71
C ALA A 257 10.36 -6.44 10.77
N LEU A 258 9.83 -7.64 10.51
CA LEU A 258 8.38 -7.88 10.56
C LEU A 258 7.82 -7.79 11.98
N SER A 259 8.56 -8.26 12.99
CA SER A 259 8.17 -8.13 14.41
C SER A 259 8.08 -6.66 14.85
N ARG A 260 8.94 -5.77 14.32
CA ARG A 260 8.81 -4.32 14.53
C ARG A 260 7.49 -3.82 13.96
N ARG A 261 7.10 -4.25 12.73
CA ARG A 261 5.82 -3.87 12.13
C ARG A 261 4.63 -4.38 12.94
N VAL A 262 4.67 -5.62 13.40
CA VAL A 262 3.66 -6.22 14.29
C VAL A 262 3.50 -5.38 15.58
N ALA A 263 4.60 -4.94 16.20
CA ALA A 263 4.53 -4.09 17.38
C ALA A 263 3.92 -2.71 17.10
N GLN A 264 4.23 -2.10 15.96
CA GLN A 264 3.63 -0.83 15.53
C GLN A 264 2.13 -0.98 15.29
N LEU A 265 1.71 -2.02 14.56
CA LEU A 265 0.29 -2.32 14.31
C LEU A 265 -0.48 -2.65 15.60
N SER A 266 0.17 -3.33 16.55
CA SER A 266 -0.42 -3.60 17.88
C SER A 266 -0.69 -2.30 18.64
N MET A 267 0.23 -1.33 18.56
CA MET A 267 -0.01 0.00 19.11
C MET A 267 -1.16 0.71 18.37
N ASP A 268 -1.15 0.69 17.03
CA ASP A 268 -2.19 1.34 16.22
C ASP A 268 -3.56 0.71 16.45
N TYR A 269 -3.65 -0.60 16.65
CA TYR A 269 -4.88 -1.30 17.03
C TYR A 269 -5.46 -0.78 18.36
N LEU A 270 -4.63 -0.64 19.39
CA LEU A 270 -5.08 -0.07 20.66
C LEU A 270 -5.48 1.40 20.54
N TYR A 271 -4.72 2.18 19.76
CA TYR A 271 -5.02 3.58 19.48
C TYR A 271 -6.36 3.73 18.73
N GLN A 272 -6.58 2.94 17.67
CA GLN A 272 -7.83 2.97 16.92
C GLN A 272 -9.01 2.46 17.76
N THR A 273 -8.81 1.48 18.63
CA THR A 273 -9.84 1.03 19.56
C THR A 273 -10.30 2.19 20.46
N ILE A 274 -9.36 2.96 21.03
CA ILE A 274 -9.72 4.12 21.85
C ILE A 274 -10.46 5.15 21.00
N LYS A 275 -9.90 5.54 19.86
CA LYS A 275 -10.41 6.60 18.99
C LYS A 275 -11.80 6.32 18.43
N LEU A 276 -12.09 5.06 18.10
CA LEU A 276 -13.35 4.69 17.45
C LEU A 276 -14.45 4.31 18.45
N THR A 277 -14.08 3.88 19.66
CA THR A 277 -15.08 3.38 20.63
C THR A 277 -15.22 4.27 21.88
N HIS A 278 -14.20 5.05 22.23
CA HIS A 278 -14.09 5.79 23.50
C HIS A 278 -14.45 4.94 24.72
N SER A 279 -14.33 3.59 24.60
CA SER A 279 -14.77 2.61 25.61
C SER A 279 -13.57 2.00 26.34
N LYS A 280 -13.63 2.05 27.68
CA LYS A 280 -12.69 1.37 28.55
C LYS A 280 -12.78 -0.15 28.41
N GLU A 281 -13.98 -0.67 28.28
CA GLU A 281 -14.29 -2.09 28.10
C GLU A 281 -13.68 -2.61 26.80
N ALA A 282 -13.85 -1.87 25.69
CA ALA A 282 -13.28 -2.22 24.39
C ALA A 282 -11.75 -2.19 24.45
N LEU A 283 -11.13 -1.18 25.08
CA LEU A 283 -9.68 -1.11 25.26
C LEU A 283 -9.15 -2.30 26.07
N ASN A 284 -9.82 -2.65 27.19
CA ASN A 284 -9.40 -3.79 28.02
C ASN A 284 -9.53 -5.12 27.24
N ALA A 285 -10.58 -5.29 26.44
CA ALA A 285 -10.74 -6.46 25.58
C ALA A 285 -9.61 -6.51 24.51
N ALA A 286 -9.28 -5.38 23.88
CA ALA A 286 -8.20 -5.30 22.92
C ALA A 286 -6.83 -5.63 23.54
N ILE A 287 -6.55 -5.11 24.74
CA ILE A 287 -5.34 -5.47 25.49
C ILE A 287 -5.31 -6.98 25.75
N LYS A 288 -6.43 -7.56 26.21
CA LYS A 288 -6.52 -9.00 26.48
C LYS A 288 -6.25 -9.85 25.24
N HIS A 289 -6.77 -9.43 24.08
CA HIS A 289 -6.46 -10.10 22.80
C HIS A 289 -4.94 -10.12 22.51
N LEU A 290 -4.26 -8.99 22.70
CA LEU A 290 -2.82 -8.91 22.50
C LEU A 290 -2.01 -9.67 23.58
N GLU A 291 -2.46 -9.71 24.84
CA GLU A 291 -1.86 -10.52 25.92
C GLU A 291 -1.87 -12.01 25.59
N VAL A 292 -3.02 -12.52 25.12
CA VAL A 292 -3.17 -13.94 24.73
C VAL A 292 -2.25 -14.28 23.56
N ALA A 293 -2.01 -13.33 22.65
CA ALA A 293 -1.09 -13.49 21.52
C ALA A 293 0.40 -13.25 21.90
N GLY A 294 0.72 -12.87 23.14
CA GLY A 294 2.08 -12.52 23.56
C GLY A 294 2.60 -11.20 22.98
N LEU A 295 1.69 -10.31 22.56
CA LEU A 295 1.99 -9.01 21.96
C LEU A 295 1.80 -7.83 22.92
N PHE A 296 1.33 -8.08 24.12
CA PHE A 296 1.26 -7.11 25.19
C PHE A 296 1.91 -7.66 26.47
N PRO A 297 2.71 -6.86 27.21
CA PRO A 297 2.98 -5.44 26.99
C PRO A 297 3.72 -5.16 25.67
N LEU A 298 3.45 -3.99 25.08
CA LEU A 298 4.14 -3.57 23.85
C LEU A 298 5.66 -3.54 24.07
N PRO A 299 6.47 -4.01 23.12
CA PRO A 299 7.93 -4.09 23.26
C PRO A 299 8.58 -2.78 23.66
N ASP A 300 9.57 -2.84 24.57
CA ASP A 300 10.33 -1.67 25.00
C ASP A 300 11.36 -1.27 23.94
N LYS A 301 10.89 -0.60 22.91
CA LYS A 301 11.66 -0.11 21.77
C LYS A 301 11.30 1.35 21.47
N SER A 302 12.24 2.07 20.87
CA SER A 302 12.07 3.48 20.50
C SER A 302 11.79 3.63 19.00
N TYR A 303 10.75 2.97 18.50
CA TYR A 303 10.38 3.03 17.05
C TYR A 303 9.97 4.43 16.59
N SER A 304 9.30 5.20 17.45
CA SER A 304 8.99 6.61 17.25
C SER A 304 8.66 7.27 18.58
N LYS A 305 8.68 8.62 18.64
CA LYS A 305 8.24 9.37 19.83
C LYS A 305 6.81 9.02 20.21
N LYS A 306 5.90 8.92 19.20
CA LYS A 306 4.49 8.54 19.40
C LYS A 306 4.39 7.13 20.01
N TYR A 307 5.12 6.15 19.47
CA TYR A 307 5.12 4.78 19.99
C TYR A 307 5.59 4.73 21.44
N SER A 308 6.72 5.35 21.75
CA SER A 308 7.30 5.32 23.11
C SER A 308 6.39 5.98 24.15
N MET A 309 5.74 7.10 23.79
CA MET A 309 4.78 7.78 24.67
C MET A 309 3.52 6.91 24.87
N PHE A 310 2.91 6.43 23.79
CA PHE A 310 1.70 5.63 23.87
C PHE A 310 1.93 4.32 24.66
N ARG A 311 3.04 3.62 24.42
CA ARG A 311 3.42 2.41 25.15
C ARG A 311 3.48 2.64 26.67
N ARG A 312 4.10 3.75 27.11
CA ARG A 312 4.18 4.09 28.53
C ARG A 312 2.81 4.33 29.16
N LEU A 313 1.93 5.03 28.44
CA LEU A 313 0.59 5.36 28.93
C LEU A 313 -0.31 4.13 28.95
N VAL A 314 -0.36 3.33 27.87
CA VAL A 314 -1.24 2.17 27.81
C VAL A 314 -0.83 1.05 28.77
N GLY A 315 0.43 1.02 29.19
CA GLY A 315 0.99 0.03 30.12
C GLY A 315 0.47 0.13 31.57
N ASN A 316 -0.20 1.23 31.94
CA ASN A 316 -0.71 1.40 33.31
C ASN A 316 -2.12 1.99 33.35
N ALA A 317 -2.84 1.79 34.48
CA ALA A 317 -4.25 2.17 34.58
C ALA A 317 -4.49 3.68 34.51
N ALA A 318 -3.60 4.50 35.09
CA ALA A 318 -3.73 5.96 35.04
C ALA A 318 -3.51 6.49 33.63
N GLY A 319 -2.48 5.97 32.93
CA GLY A 319 -2.21 6.32 31.53
C GLY A 319 -3.35 5.90 30.60
N ARG A 320 -3.97 4.72 30.77
CA ARG A 320 -5.15 4.29 30.00
C ARG A 320 -6.32 5.25 30.18
N ARG A 321 -6.56 5.71 31.44
CA ARG A 321 -7.61 6.70 31.70
C ARG A 321 -7.30 8.01 30.97
N LEU A 322 -6.06 8.49 31.00
CA LEU A 322 -5.64 9.70 30.28
C LEU A 322 -5.85 9.55 28.76
N LEU A 323 -5.43 8.44 28.18
CA LEU A 323 -5.63 8.18 26.74
C LEU A 323 -7.11 8.22 26.35
N LEU A 324 -8.00 7.61 27.14
CA LEU A 324 -9.47 7.64 26.90
C LEU A 324 -10.09 9.04 27.04
N MET A 325 -9.42 9.97 27.71
CA MET A 325 -9.88 11.36 27.86
C MET A 325 -9.33 12.29 26.76
N THR A 326 -8.22 11.91 26.10
CA THR A 326 -7.49 12.80 25.21
C THR A 326 -7.52 12.37 23.74
N ILE A 327 -7.86 11.14 23.44
CA ILE A 327 -8.02 10.56 22.10
C ILE A 327 -9.51 10.43 21.78
#